data_cee736ed549eda21eca431e9d1081949
#
_entry.id   cee736ed549eda21eca431e9d1081949
#
_cell.length_a   1.000
_cell.length_b   1.000
_cell.length_c   1.000
_cell.angle_alpha   90.00
_cell.angle_beta   90.00
_cell.angle_gamma   90.00
#
_symmetry.space_group_name_H-M   'P 1'
#
loop_
_entity.id
_entity.type
_entity.pdbx_description
1 polymer ?
#
loop_
_entity_poly.entity_id
_entity_poly.type
_entity_poly.pdbx_seq_one_letter_code
_entity_poly.pdbx_strand_id
1 'polypeptide(L)'
;MRTMRYQLINVLKQWRTLSGIDIGWLFRDAFGEDPFPTILATFEQVAQGRTAETQGAELIVANYIPHTSEEAPAAPFAYAREAHDYYRTPRAMCPTTENKLLMRSFPEVLSYDALRFADKFLTQPLLLIVGEQADTAYQVESILERAASAKKELVRIEGATHVSLYDKDADKAVEKLAGFFKEYL
;
A
#
# COMPACT_ATOMS: atom_id res chain seq x y z
N MET A 1 10.74 -25.42 -2.13
CA MET A 1 11.11 -24.22 -2.92
C MET A 1 10.52 -24.14 -4.34
N ARG A 2 10.35 -25.24 -5.09
CA ARG A 2 9.72 -25.21 -6.44
C ARG A 2 8.22 -24.86 -6.42
N THR A 3 7.46 -25.32 -5.43
CA THR A 3 6.01 -25.13 -5.35
C THR A 3 5.62 -23.66 -5.09
N MET A 4 6.39 -22.92 -4.30
CA MET A 4 6.16 -21.49 -4.06
C MET A 4 6.37 -20.63 -5.30
N ARG A 5 7.37 -20.92 -6.14
CA ARG A 5 7.60 -20.20 -7.41
C ARG A 5 6.45 -20.39 -8.40
N TYR A 6 5.87 -21.58 -8.47
CA TYR A 6 4.73 -21.86 -9.36
C TYR A 6 3.44 -21.18 -8.88
N GLN A 7 3.23 -21.06 -7.57
CA GLN A 7 2.10 -20.31 -7.02
C GLN A 7 2.23 -18.81 -7.26
N LEU A 8 3.43 -18.21 -7.09
CA LEU A 8 3.65 -16.81 -7.41
C LEU A 8 3.44 -16.50 -8.89
N ILE A 9 3.91 -17.35 -9.79
CA ILE A 9 3.73 -17.17 -11.24
C ILE A 9 2.27 -17.36 -11.63
N ASN A 10 1.54 -18.28 -11.02
CA ASN A 10 0.11 -18.44 -11.26
C ASN A 10 -0.72 -17.31 -10.65
N VAL A 11 -0.34 -16.79 -9.49
CA VAL A 11 -0.91 -15.60 -8.89
C VAL A 11 -0.69 -14.40 -9.83
N LEU A 12 0.51 -14.17 -10.33
CA LEU A 12 0.78 -13.08 -11.30
C LEU A 12 0.04 -13.25 -12.63
N LYS A 13 -0.25 -14.48 -13.07
CA LYS A 13 -1.05 -14.75 -14.26
C LYS A 13 -2.55 -14.58 -14.06
N GLN A 14 -3.05 -14.68 -12.83
CA GLN A 14 -4.46 -14.59 -12.49
C GLN A 14 -4.89 -13.22 -11.96
N TRP A 15 -3.95 -12.39 -11.49
CA TRP A 15 -4.28 -11.06 -10.97
C TRP A 15 -4.46 -10.07 -12.11
N ARG A 16 -5.71 -9.81 -12.41
CA ARG A 16 -6.17 -8.83 -13.40
C ARG A 16 -6.70 -7.56 -12.76
N THR A 17 -6.68 -7.51 -11.45
CA THR A 17 -7.13 -6.40 -10.63
C THR A 17 -6.08 -6.09 -9.58
N LEU A 18 -5.69 -4.83 -9.49
CA LEU A 18 -4.81 -4.33 -8.44
C LEU A 18 -5.59 -3.38 -7.55
N SER A 19 -5.61 -3.67 -6.27
CA SER A 19 -5.98 -2.70 -5.25
C SER A 19 -4.87 -2.70 -4.20
N GLY A 20 -4.45 -1.53 -3.79
CA GLY A 20 -3.41 -1.41 -2.78
C GLY A 20 -2.61 -0.13 -2.90
N ILE A 21 -1.71 0.04 -1.95
CA ILE A 21 -0.79 1.16 -1.87
C ILE A 21 0.63 0.59 -1.89
N ASP A 22 1.52 1.18 -2.66
CA ASP A 22 2.94 1.02 -2.44
C ASP A 22 3.34 1.83 -1.20
N ILE A 23 3.60 1.13 -0.12
CA ILE A 23 3.94 1.73 1.18
C ILE A 23 5.27 2.51 1.09
N GLY A 24 6.22 2.03 0.29
CA GLY A 24 7.48 2.75 0.07
C GLY A 24 7.24 4.10 -0.57
N TRP A 25 6.32 4.20 -1.54
CA TRP A 25 5.93 5.47 -2.14
C TRP A 25 5.25 6.37 -1.13
N LEU A 26 4.29 5.84 -0.35
CA LEU A 26 3.60 6.61 0.66
C LEU A 26 4.57 7.24 1.68
N PHE A 27 5.56 6.48 2.14
CA PHE A 27 6.58 7.02 3.05
C PHE A 27 7.50 8.04 2.38
N ARG A 28 7.91 7.82 1.13
CA ARG A 28 8.73 8.80 0.39
C ARG A 28 7.98 10.12 0.20
N ASP A 29 6.70 10.05 -0.15
CA ASP A 29 5.86 11.24 -0.33
C ASP A 29 5.64 11.99 0.99
N ALA A 30 5.57 11.28 2.13
CA ALA A 30 5.52 11.89 3.46
C ALA A 30 6.75 12.74 3.79
N PHE A 31 7.87 12.46 3.15
CA PHE A 31 9.12 13.20 3.38
C PHE A 31 9.23 14.50 2.57
N GLY A 32 8.23 14.83 1.75
CA GLY A 32 8.13 16.07 1.00
C GLY A 32 8.76 16.03 -0.41
N GLU A 33 8.96 17.20 -1.03
CA GLU A 33 9.43 17.32 -2.42
C GLU A 33 10.83 16.74 -2.66
N ASP A 34 11.72 16.85 -1.69
CA ASP A 34 13.02 16.16 -1.70
C ASP A 34 13.12 15.17 -0.55
N PRO A 35 12.75 13.91 -0.78
CA PRO A 35 12.75 12.89 0.27
C PRO A 35 14.15 12.36 0.62
N PHE A 36 15.17 12.59 -0.21
CA PHE A 36 16.48 11.94 -0.07
C PHE A 36 17.22 12.26 1.23
N PRO A 37 17.27 13.51 1.72
CA PRO A 37 17.92 13.79 3.01
C PRO A 37 17.28 13.02 4.16
N THR A 38 15.94 12.93 4.19
CA THR A 38 15.21 12.20 5.22
C THR A 38 15.39 10.69 5.08
N ILE A 39 15.43 10.17 3.86
CA ILE A 39 15.72 8.75 3.60
C ILE A 39 17.13 8.40 4.09
N LEU A 40 18.13 9.21 3.79
CA LEU A 40 19.51 9.00 4.21
C LEU A 40 19.63 9.01 5.74
N ALA A 41 19.05 10.01 6.40
CA ALA A 41 19.04 10.09 7.86
C ALA A 41 18.33 8.88 8.49
N THR A 42 17.24 8.41 7.87
CA THR A 42 16.53 7.19 8.32
C THR A 42 17.43 5.96 8.20
N PHE A 43 18.16 5.82 7.09
CA PHE A 43 19.09 4.69 6.90
C PHE A 43 20.24 4.70 7.91
N GLU A 44 20.80 5.87 8.20
CA GLU A 44 21.83 6.04 9.23
C GLU A 44 21.30 5.65 10.62
N GLN A 45 20.11 6.10 10.97
CA GLN A 45 19.42 5.74 12.21
C GLN A 45 19.21 4.23 12.34
N VAL A 46 18.74 3.60 11.25
CA VAL A 46 18.53 2.15 11.20
C VAL A 46 19.86 1.40 11.34
N ALA A 47 20.92 1.86 10.70
CA ALA A 47 22.24 1.24 10.80
C ALA A 47 22.80 1.30 12.24
N GLN A 48 22.63 2.46 12.90
CA GLN A 48 22.99 2.62 14.32
C GLN A 48 22.16 1.70 15.21
N GLY A 49 20.82 1.65 14.99
CA GLY A 49 19.91 0.76 15.71
C GLY A 49 20.29 -0.70 15.56
N ARG A 50 20.55 -1.18 14.35
CA ARG A 50 21.00 -2.56 14.09
C ARG A 50 22.32 -2.89 14.82
N THR A 51 23.23 -1.94 14.86
CA THR A 51 24.50 -2.11 15.61
C THR A 51 24.21 -2.24 17.11
N ALA A 52 23.37 -1.39 17.68
CA ALA A 52 22.99 -1.46 19.08
C ALA A 52 22.26 -2.77 19.43
N GLU A 53 21.37 -3.24 18.55
CA GLU A 53 20.70 -4.54 18.71
C GLU A 53 21.69 -5.70 18.80
N THR A 54 22.81 -5.69 18.04
CA THR A 54 23.86 -6.71 18.16
C THR A 54 24.60 -6.67 19.51
N GLN A 55 24.50 -5.56 20.21
CA GLN A 55 25.06 -5.35 21.54
C GLN A 55 24.03 -5.58 22.66
N GLY A 56 22.84 -6.06 22.33
CA GLY A 56 21.79 -6.41 23.28
C GLY A 56 20.75 -5.31 23.53
N ALA A 57 20.74 -4.23 22.74
CA ALA A 57 19.66 -3.24 22.81
C ALA A 57 18.32 -3.81 22.32
N GLU A 58 17.23 -3.28 22.86
CA GLU A 58 15.87 -3.64 22.40
C GLU A 58 15.59 -3.18 20.97
N LEU A 59 14.69 -3.90 20.30
CA LEU A 59 14.23 -3.56 18.95
C LEU A 59 13.47 -2.23 18.95
N ILE A 60 13.82 -1.33 18.05
CA ILE A 60 13.08 -0.09 17.86
C ILE A 60 11.83 -0.37 17.03
N VAL A 61 10.68 -0.05 17.61
CA VAL A 61 9.36 -0.26 17.00
C VAL A 61 8.64 1.07 16.87
N ALA A 62 8.07 1.34 15.72
CA ALA A 62 7.17 2.48 15.46
C ALA A 62 5.73 2.01 15.24
N ASN A 63 4.77 2.89 15.41
CA ASN A 63 3.40 2.65 14.98
C ASN A 63 3.29 2.85 13.46
N TYR A 64 2.62 1.92 12.79
CA TYR A 64 2.39 2.00 11.35
C TYR A 64 1.35 3.07 10.97
N ILE A 65 0.29 3.15 11.77
CA ILE A 65 -0.77 4.17 11.67
C ILE A 65 -0.95 4.81 13.04
N PRO A 66 -1.65 5.95 13.17
CA PRO A 66 -1.98 6.52 14.48
C PRO A 66 -2.56 5.47 15.42
N HIS A 67 -2.04 5.41 16.63
CA HIS A 67 -2.43 4.39 17.59
C HIS A 67 -3.72 4.77 18.35
N THR A 68 -3.91 6.05 18.59
CA THR A 68 -5.06 6.59 19.32
C THR A 68 -5.85 7.59 18.48
N SER A 69 -7.09 7.88 18.91
CA SER A 69 -7.95 8.88 18.27
C SER A 69 -7.38 10.30 18.36
N GLU A 70 -6.61 10.56 19.41
CA GLU A 70 -5.96 11.86 19.63
C GLU A 70 -4.79 12.08 18.67
N GLU A 71 -4.09 11.01 18.27
CA GLU A 71 -2.99 11.05 17.29
C GLU A 71 -3.51 11.18 15.85
N ALA A 72 -4.68 10.62 15.56
CA ALA A 72 -5.20 10.53 14.19
C ALA A 72 -5.29 11.88 13.45
N PRO A 73 -5.75 13.00 14.06
CA PRO A 73 -5.83 14.29 13.39
C PRO A 73 -4.48 14.85 12.94
N ALA A 74 -3.39 14.48 13.62
CA ALA A 74 -2.03 14.92 13.31
C ALA A 74 -1.36 14.10 12.19
N ALA A 75 -1.97 13.01 11.75
CA ALA A 75 -1.42 12.18 10.68
C ALA A 75 -1.34 12.96 9.35
N PRO A 76 -0.23 12.83 8.60
CA PRO A 76 0.03 13.65 7.40
C PRO A 76 -0.93 13.34 6.26
N PHE A 77 -1.51 12.14 6.22
CA PHE A 77 -2.38 11.67 5.14
C PHE A 77 -3.80 11.41 5.63
N ALA A 78 -4.79 11.70 4.78
CA ALA A 78 -6.17 11.31 5.02
C ALA A 78 -6.32 9.80 5.19
N TYR A 79 -5.61 9.02 4.35
CA TYR A 79 -5.49 7.57 4.49
C TYR A 79 -5.12 7.14 5.91
N ALA A 80 -4.10 7.74 6.53
CA ALA A 80 -3.64 7.30 7.86
C ALA A 80 -4.69 7.58 8.95
N ARG A 81 -5.43 8.69 8.85
CA ARG A 81 -6.55 9.01 9.76
C ARG A 81 -7.69 8.00 9.61
N GLU A 82 -8.07 7.71 8.37
CA GLU A 82 -9.12 6.73 8.08
C GLU A 82 -8.70 5.31 8.44
N ALA A 83 -7.42 4.97 8.25
CA ALA A 83 -6.86 3.68 8.63
C ALA A 83 -6.93 3.46 10.16
N HIS A 84 -6.72 4.51 10.97
CA HIS A 84 -6.97 4.44 12.40
C HIS A 84 -8.43 4.07 12.68
N ASP A 85 -9.39 4.81 12.11
CA ASP A 85 -10.82 4.54 12.30
C ASP A 85 -11.20 3.10 11.89
N TYR A 86 -10.62 2.61 10.79
CA TYR A 86 -10.90 1.25 10.31
C TYR A 86 -10.24 0.18 11.18
N TYR A 87 -8.93 0.24 11.38
CA TYR A 87 -8.15 -0.86 11.97
C TYR A 87 -8.03 -0.81 13.49
N ARG A 88 -8.30 0.35 14.15
CA ARG A 88 -8.09 0.55 15.59
C ARG A 88 -9.38 0.78 16.37
N THR A 89 -10.54 0.69 15.71
CA THR A 89 -11.87 0.78 16.32
C THR A 89 -12.67 -0.51 16.09
N PRO A 90 -13.82 -0.70 16.75
CA PRO A 90 -14.68 -1.86 16.52
C PRO A 90 -15.14 -2.04 15.06
N ARG A 91 -14.89 -1.08 14.17
CA ARG A 91 -15.27 -1.14 12.76
C ARG A 91 -14.63 -2.37 12.07
N ALA A 92 -13.32 -2.58 12.23
CA ALA A 92 -12.62 -3.73 11.67
C ALA A 92 -11.37 -4.15 12.46
N MET A 93 -11.27 -3.75 13.72
CA MET A 93 -10.12 -4.10 14.57
C MET A 93 -9.97 -5.61 14.70
N CYS A 94 -8.77 -6.10 14.39
CA CYS A 94 -8.39 -7.48 14.66
C CYS A 94 -7.62 -7.54 15.99
N PRO A 95 -8.10 -8.31 17.00
CA PRO A 95 -7.48 -8.35 18.33
C PRO A 95 -6.03 -8.86 18.35
N THR A 96 -5.64 -9.63 17.33
CA THR A 96 -4.29 -10.20 17.20
C THR A 96 -3.33 -9.31 16.41
N THR A 97 -3.81 -8.18 15.87
CA THR A 97 -2.99 -7.27 15.10
C THR A 97 -2.41 -6.18 15.98
N GLU A 98 -1.10 -6.15 16.11
CA GLU A 98 -0.36 -5.08 16.74
C GLU A 98 0.01 -4.03 15.70
N ASN A 99 -0.26 -2.77 15.99
CA ASN A 99 0.10 -1.63 15.15
C ASN A 99 1.61 -1.33 15.30
N LYS A 100 2.45 -2.25 14.83
CA LYS A 100 3.90 -2.18 15.01
C LYS A 100 4.65 -2.37 13.71
N LEU A 101 5.63 -1.52 13.47
CA LEU A 101 6.58 -1.60 12.38
C LEU A 101 8.01 -1.56 12.96
N LEU A 102 8.81 -2.57 12.65
CA LEU A 102 10.21 -2.61 13.04
C LEU A 102 11.00 -1.56 12.25
N MET A 103 11.67 -0.63 12.95
CA MET A 103 12.47 0.42 12.31
C MET A 103 13.55 -0.15 11.39
N ARG A 104 14.14 -1.28 11.75
CA ARG A 104 15.14 -1.95 10.91
C ARG A 104 14.62 -2.45 9.55
N SER A 105 13.29 -2.46 9.31
CA SER A 105 12.68 -2.82 8.03
C SER A 105 12.54 -1.63 7.07
N PHE A 106 12.79 -0.40 7.54
CA PHE A 106 12.60 0.79 6.71
C PHE A 106 13.45 0.81 5.43
N PRO A 107 14.72 0.37 5.42
CA PRO A 107 15.51 0.32 4.18
C PRO A 107 14.85 -0.54 3.11
N GLU A 108 14.29 -1.68 3.48
CA GLU A 108 13.59 -2.57 2.57
C GLU A 108 12.27 -1.94 2.09
N VAL A 109 11.50 -1.31 2.99
CA VAL A 109 10.24 -0.64 2.66
C VAL A 109 10.49 0.54 1.73
N LEU A 110 11.47 1.41 2.03
CA LEU A 110 11.75 2.62 1.25
C LEU A 110 12.42 2.33 -0.11
N SER A 111 13.10 1.20 -0.24
CA SER A 111 13.71 0.78 -1.51
C SER A 111 12.79 -0.08 -2.39
N TYR A 112 11.67 -0.53 -1.85
CA TYR A 112 10.70 -1.32 -2.60
C TYR A 112 9.95 -0.46 -3.62
N ASP A 113 9.75 -1.00 -4.82
CA ASP A 113 8.90 -0.45 -5.87
C ASP A 113 8.07 -1.59 -6.48
N ALA A 114 6.80 -1.65 -6.11
CA ALA A 114 5.86 -2.65 -6.61
C ALA A 114 5.69 -2.60 -8.13
N LEU A 115 5.99 -1.46 -8.75
CA LEU A 115 5.77 -1.21 -10.18
C LEU A 115 7.03 -1.33 -11.03
N ARG A 116 8.15 -1.70 -10.43
CA ARG A 116 9.47 -1.71 -11.09
C ARG A 116 9.49 -2.39 -12.46
N PHE A 117 8.68 -3.41 -12.65
CA PHE A 117 8.60 -4.19 -13.89
C PHE A 117 7.19 -4.21 -14.50
N ALA A 118 6.33 -3.27 -14.14
CA ALA A 118 4.97 -3.21 -14.67
C ALA A 118 4.95 -3.04 -16.20
N ASP A 119 5.94 -2.31 -16.75
CA ASP A 119 6.16 -2.11 -18.17
C ASP A 119 6.63 -3.36 -18.94
N LYS A 120 6.98 -4.44 -18.23
CA LYS A 120 7.43 -5.70 -18.81
C LYS A 120 6.47 -6.86 -18.55
N PHE A 121 5.92 -6.94 -17.34
CA PHE A 121 5.21 -8.14 -16.89
C PHE A 121 3.72 -7.94 -16.67
N LEU A 122 3.24 -6.71 -16.52
CA LEU A 122 1.81 -6.44 -16.36
C LEU A 122 1.14 -6.29 -17.73
N THR A 123 1.01 -7.41 -18.46
CA THR A 123 0.52 -7.49 -19.84
C THR A 123 -0.94 -7.91 -19.95
N GLN A 124 -1.53 -8.47 -18.89
CA GLN A 124 -2.90 -8.96 -18.85
C GLN A 124 -3.90 -7.79 -18.89
N PRO A 125 -5.17 -8.01 -19.29
CA PRO A 125 -6.22 -7.03 -19.10
C PRO A 125 -6.22 -6.52 -17.66
N LEU A 126 -6.23 -5.21 -17.48
CA LEU A 126 -6.03 -4.54 -16.19
C LEU A 126 -7.21 -3.64 -15.90
N LEU A 127 -7.91 -3.91 -14.79
CA LEU A 127 -8.86 -3.00 -14.17
C LEU A 127 -8.27 -2.41 -12.89
N LEU A 128 -8.24 -1.10 -12.84
CA LEU A 128 -7.85 -0.34 -11.68
C LEU A 128 -9.08 0.33 -11.07
N ILE A 129 -9.28 0.17 -9.77
CA ILE A 129 -10.39 0.81 -9.06
C ILE A 129 -9.80 1.67 -7.93
N VAL A 130 -10.25 2.91 -7.86
CA VAL A 130 -9.81 3.87 -6.85
C VAL A 130 -10.97 4.73 -6.37
N GLY A 131 -10.95 5.13 -5.10
CA GLY A 131 -11.87 6.16 -4.61
C GLY A 131 -11.51 7.52 -5.20
N GLU A 132 -12.50 8.27 -5.64
CA GLU A 132 -12.28 9.60 -6.22
C GLU A 132 -11.59 10.56 -5.23
N GLN A 133 -11.87 10.39 -3.93
CA GLN A 133 -11.31 11.22 -2.85
C GLN A 133 -10.10 10.56 -2.15
N ALA A 134 -9.56 9.47 -2.72
CA ALA A 134 -8.38 8.83 -2.16
C ALA A 134 -7.13 9.69 -2.40
N ASP A 135 -6.44 10.08 -1.34
CA ASP A 135 -5.15 10.77 -1.40
C ASP A 135 -4.03 9.93 -2.02
N THR A 136 -4.25 8.62 -2.16
CA THR A 136 -3.36 7.65 -2.81
C THR A 136 -3.67 7.42 -4.29
N ALA A 137 -4.60 8.14 -4.89
CA ALA A 137 -5.05 7.95 -6.28
C ALA A 137 -3.92 8.11 -7.32
N TYR A 138 -2.94 8.97 -7.06
CA TYR A 138 -1.77 9.19 -7.93
C TYR A 138 -0.98 7.89 -8.20
N GLN A 139 -0.95 6.97 -7.25
CA GLN A 139 -0.27 5.67 -7.43
C GLN A 139 -0.97 4.83 -8.50
N VAL A 140 -2.31 4.89 -8.56
CA VAL A 140 -3.10 4.18 -9.57
C VAL A 140 -2.85 4.76 -10.96
N GLU A 141 -2.69 6.07 -11.08
CA GLU A 141 -2.33 6.75 -12.34
C GLU A 141 -0.95 6.30 -12.83
N SER A 142 0.03 6.21 -11.94
CA SER A 142 1.35 5.65 -12.27
C SER A 142 1.28 4.20 -12.74
N ILE A 143 0.41 3.37 -12.15
CA ILE A 143 0.21 1.99 -12.63
C ILE A 143 -0.37 2.03 -14.04
N LEU A 144 -1.37 2.86 -14.28
CA LEU A 144 -2.04 2.99 -15.58
C LEU A 144 -1.05 3.37 -16.69
N GLU A 145 -0.13 4.29 -16.39
CA GLU A 145 0.91 4.70 -17.33
C GLU A 145 1.93 3.58 -17.59
N ARG A 146 2.45 2.98 -16.51
CA ARG A 146 3.58 2.04 -16.56
C ARG A 146 3.21 0.65 -17.05
N ALA A 147 1.96 0.20 -16.84
CA ALA A 147 1.55 -1.15 -17.19
C ALA A 147 1.66 -1.43 -18.70
N ALA A 148 2.28 -2.58 -19.05
CA ALA A 148 2.42 -3.04 -20.44
C ALA A 148 1.11 -3.56 -21.04
N SER A 149 0.05 -3.67 -20.27
CA SER A 149 -1.26 -4.14 -20.73
C SER A 149 -1.78 -3.29 -21.90
N ALA A 150 -2.23 -3.95 -22.96
CA ALA A 150 -2.92 -3.31 -24.09
C ALA A 150 -4.37 -2.95 -23.76
N LYS A 151 -4.94 -3.54 -22.70
CA LYS A 151 -6.31 -3.29 -22.23
C LYS A 151 -6.25 -2.82 -20.78
N LYS A 152 -6.38 -1.53 -20.57
CA LYS A 152 -6.33 -0.89 -19.27
C LYS A 152 -7.57 -0.07 -19.04
N GLU A 153 -8.21 -0.24 -17.90
CA GLU A 153 -9.39 0.51 -17.48
C GLU A 153 -9.16 1.07 -16.08
N LEU A 154 -9.51 2.33 -15.88
CA LEU A 154 -9.52 3.00 -14.57
C LEU A 154 -10.95 3.40 -14.23
N VAL A 155 -11.45 2.88 -13.12
CA VAL A 155 -12.73 3.24 -12.53
C VAL A 155 -12.50 4.05 -11.26
N ARG A 156 -13.04 5.27 -11.23
CA ARG A 156 -13.10 6.11 -10.04
C ARG A 156 -14.48 5.96 -9.40
N ILE A 157 -14.51 5.57 -8.14
CA ILE A 157 -15.77 5.46 -7.38
C ILE A 157 -16.05 6.82 -6.74
N GLU A 158 -17.13 7.46 -7.21
CA GLU A 158 -17.55 8.79 -6.76
C GLU A 158 -17.74 8.84 -5.23
N GLY A 159 -17.16 9.87 -4.62
CA GLY A 159 -17.24 10.14 -3.19
C GLY A 159 -16.47 9.13 -2.31
N ALA A 160 -15.92 8.06 -2.86
CA ALA A 160 -15.19 7.07 -2.09
C ALA A 160 -13.77 7.54 -1.77
N THR A 161 -13.29 7.14 -0.59
CA THR A 161 -11.90 7.29 -0.16
C THR A 161 -11.14 5.97 -0.35
N HIS A 162 -9.85 5.94 0.02
CA HIS A 162 -9.11 4.69 0.00
C HIS A 162 -9.71 3.65 0.93
N VAL A 163 -10.00 4.04 2.17
CA VAL A 163 -10.47 3.12 3.23
C VAL A 163 -11.96 2.81 3.11
N SER A 164 -12.78 3.72 2.56
CA SER A 164 -14.21 3.45 2.36
C SER A 164 -14.48 2.31 1.38
N LEU A 165 -13.52 2.05 0.47
CA LEU A 165 -13.57 0.90 -0.45
C LEU A 165 -13.37 -0.46 0.25
N TYR A 166 -12.96 -0.48 1.51
CA TYR A 166 -12.83 -1.74 2.27
C TYR A 166 -14.17 -2.26 2.77
N ASP A 167 -15.15 -1.37 2.99
CA ASP A 167 -16.46 -1.71 3.53
C ASP A 167 -17.60 -0.86 2.93
N LYS A 168 -17.66 0.45 3.23
CA LYS A 168 -18.81 1.31 2.94
C LYS A 168 -19.13 1.43 1.44
N ASP A 169 -18.11 1.46 0.60
CA ASP A 169 -18.22 1.60 -0.86
C ASP A 169 -17.78 0.33 -1.60
N ALA A 170 -17.54 -0.78 -0.88
CA ALA A 170 -17.09 -2.04 -1.46
C ALA A 170 -18.04 -2.58 -2.54
N ASP A 171 -19.35 -2.49 -2.34
CA ASP A 171 -20.35 -3.00 -3.28
C ASP A 171 -20.25 -2.31 -4.65
N LYS A 172 -19.95 -1.00 -4.68
CA LYS A 172 -19.75 -0.25 -5.92
C LYS A 172 -18.54 -0.79 -6.70
N ALA A 173 -17.47 -1.14 -6.00
CA ALA A 173 -16.27 -1.73 -6.60
C ALA A 173 -16.54 -3.17 -7.08
N VAL A 174 -17.25 -3.98 -6.29
CA VAL A 174 -17.60 -5.37 -6.63
C VAL A 174 -18.44 -5.44 -7.90
N GLU A 175 -19.37 -4.51 -8.12
CA GLU A 175 -20.17 -4.46 -9.37
C GLU A 175 -19.26 -4.30 -10.60
N LYS A 176 -18.27 -3.40 -10.55
CA LYS A 176 -17.32 -3.19 -11.64
C LYS A 176 -16.42 -4.41 -11.86
N LEU A 177 -15.93 -5.00 -10.77
CA LEU A 177 -15.13 -6.22 -10.78
C LEU A 177 -15.90 -7.39 -11.45
N ALA A 178 -17.16 -7.58 -11.08
CA ALA A 178 -17.98 -8.66 -11.63
C ALA A 178 -18.17 -8.52 -13.15
N GLY A 179 -18.37 -7.30 -13.64
CA GLY A 179 -18.44 -7.02 -15.08
C GLY A 179 -17.14 -7.37 -15.81
N PHE A 180 -16.02 -6.87 -15.28
CA PHE A 180 -14.69 -7.12 -15.84
C PHE A 180 -14.34 -8.61 -15.87
N PHE A 181 -14.57 -9.32 -14.78
CA PHE A 181 -14.27 -10.77 -14.76
C PHE A 181 -15.15 -11.59 -15.69
N LYS A 182 -16.42 -11.21 -15.93
CA LYS A 182 -17.26 -11.87 -16.93
C LYS A 182 -16.75 -11.70 -18.36
N GLU A 183 -16.10 -10.57 -18.65
CA GLU A 183 -15.56 -10.31 -19.99
C GLU A 183 -14.25 -11.07 -20.23
N TYR A 184 -13.39 -11.21 -19.21
CA TYR A 184 -12.02 -11.70 -19.39
C TYR A 184 -11.71 -13.06 -18.76
N LEU A 185 -12.67 -13.70 -18.09
CA LEU A 185 -12.58 -15.07 -17.55
C LEU A 185 -13.55 -16.01 -18.21
#